data_39f1d0f0bb109c6840a77bde88d39c73
#
_entry.id   39f1d0f0bb109c6840a77bde88d39c73
#
_cell.length_a   1.000
_cell.length_b   1.000
_cell.length_c   1.000
_cell.angle_alpha   90.00
_cell.angle_beta   90.00
_cell.angle_gamma   90.00
#
_symmetry.space_group_name_H-M   'P 1'
#
loop_
_entity.id
_entity.type
_entity.pdbx_description
1 polymer ?
#
loop_
_entity_poly.entity_id
_entity_poly.type
_entity_poly.pdbx_seq_one_letter_code
_entity_poly.pdbx_strand_id
1 'polypeptide(L)'
;TVLSFDSPDNETLAEFQQHSKRMSISGVQLKYSVKLVDKALVLSDTGGEYILKPIPPAKQLAYIYAIPENEHLTMQIAAQVFKIPVAANVLIYFKDGTPAYLTKRFDVKEVGGKYLQEDFAQVSGRTSKTNGANFKYEGSYEDIGKLIQQFVPASLVAVERLFTLVVFNYVFSNGDAHLKNFSLICNDEGEYHFSPAY
;
A
#
# COMPACT_ATOMS: atom_id res chain seq x y z
N THR A 1 14.63 0.98 -14.62
CA THR A 1 14.22 -0.41 -14.91
C THR A 1 12.98 -0.36 -15.77
N VAL A 2 12.97 -1.13 -16.86
CA VAL A 2 11.85 -1.23 -17.81
C VAL A 2 11.25 -2.62 -17.67
N LEU A 3 9.94 -2.70 -17.61
CA LEU A 3 9.20 -3.96 -17.62
C LEU A 3 9.28 -4.60 -19.01
N SER A 4 9.23 -5.93 -19.06
CA SER A 4 9.28 -6.69 -20.32
C SER A 4 7.93 -6.75 -21.06
N PHE A 5 6.87 -6.20 -20.47
CA PHE A 5 5.50 -6.20 -20.99
C PHE A 5 4.94 -4.79 -21.08
N ASP A 6 3.95 -4.60 -21.93
CA ASP A 6 3.28 -3.32 -22.15
C ASP A 6 2.28 -2.99 -21.02
N SER A 7 1.89 -1.71 -20.92
CA SER A 7 0.89 -1.28 -19.97
C SER A 7 -0.47 -1.94 -20.25
N PRO A 8 -1.31 -2.19 -19.21
CA PRO A 8 -2.63 -2.78 -19.39
C PRO A 8 -3.51 -1.87 -20.27
N ASP A 9 -3.97 -2.39 -21.39
CA ASP A 9 -5.00 -1.78 -22.20
C ASP A 9 -6.40 -2.34 -21.85
N ASN A 10 -7.44 -1.86 -22.54
CA ASN A 10 -8.81 -2.31 -22.26
C ASN A 10 -9.05 -3.80 -22.61
N GLU A 11 -8.25 -4.41 -23.47
CA GLU A 11 -8.37 -5.82 -23.87
C GLU A 11 -7.65 -6.72 -22.90
N THR A 12 -6.46 -6.33 -22.45
CA THR A 12 -5.66 -7.07 -21.46
C THR A 12 -6.14 -6.84 -20.02
N LEU A 13 -6.99 -5.83 -19.79
CA LEU A 13 -7.55 -5.51 -18.47
C LEU A 13 -8.29 -6.70 -17.84
N ALA A 14 -8.94 -7.55 -18.64
CA ALA A 14 -9.66 -8.73 -18.16
C ALA A 14 -8.71 -9.81 -17.61
N GLU A 15 -7.57 -10.04 -18.26
CA GLU A 15 -6.53 -10.97 -17.78
C GLU A 15 -5.87 -10.42 -16.50
N PHE A 16 -5.52 -9.15 -16.51
CA PHE A 16 -4.98 -8.48 -15.34
C PHE A 16 -5.98 -8.46 -14.15
N GLN A 17 -7.28 -8.32 -14.41
CA GLN A 17 -8.31 -8.40 -13.37
C GLN A 17 -8.46 -9.80 -12.77
N GLN A 18 -8.24 -10.87 -13.54
CA GLN A 18 -8.23 -12.23 -12.99
C GLN A 18 -7.09 -12.42 -11.98
N HIS A 19 -5.91 -11.89 -12.26
CA HIS A 19 -4.78 -11.91 -11.35
C HIS A 19 -4.98 -11.02 -10.12
N SER A 20 -5.75 -9.92 -10.22
CA SER A 20 -6.05 -9.04 -9.09
C SER A 20 -7.17 -9.56 -8.17
N LYS A 21 -8.13 -10.33 -8.68
CA LYS A 21 -9.27 -10.87 -7.90
C LYS A 21 -8.86 -11.87 -6.81
N ARG A 22 -7.70 -12.50 -6.95
CA ARG A 22 -7.17 -13.45 -5.96
C ARG A 22 -6.38 -12.76 -4.84
N MET A 23 -6.13 -11.47 -4.96
CA MET A 23 -5.47 -10.69 -3.94
C MET A 23 -6.51 -9.92 -3.13
N SER A 24 -6.44 -10.05 -1.81
CA SER A 24 -7.24 -9.31 -0.83
C SER A 24 -6.86 -7.81 -0.78
N ILE A 25 -6.66 -7.17 -1.94
CA ILE A 25 -6.28 -5.76 -2.01
C ILE A 25 -7.53 -4.95 -2.31
N SER A 26 -8.10 -4.31 -1.28
CA SER A 26 -9.21 -3.38 -1.45
C SER A 26 -8.71 -2.05 -2.02
N GLY A 27 -9.40 -1.49 -2.99
CA GLY A 27 -9.15 -0.17 -3.54
C GLY A 27 -9.64 -0.04 -4.99
N VAL A 28 -9.96 1.18 -5.37
CA VAL A 28 -10.43 1.54 -6.73
C VAL A 28 -9.29 1.50 -7.75
N GLN A 29 -8.03 1.65 -7.28
CA GLN A 29 -6.85 1.64 -8.14
C GLN A 29 -6.43 0.21 -8.48
N LEU A 30 -6.13 -0.05 -9.75
CA LEU A 30 -5.56 -1.31 -10.22
C LEU A 30 -4.22 -1.58 -9.53
N LYS A 31 -4.08 -2.79 -9.00
CA LYS A 31 -2.86 -3.23 -8.31
C LYS A 31 -2.54 -4.65 -8.75
N TYR A 32 -1.30 -4.90 -9.10
CA TYR A 32 -0.82 -6.22 -9.51
C TYR A 32 0.24 -6.72 -8.55
N SER A 33 0.14 -8.00 -8.21
CA SER A 33 1.20 -8.67 -7.49
C SER A 33 2.29 -9.09 -8.48
N VAL A 34 3.52 -8.74 -8.18
CA VAL A 34 4.67 -9.11 -9.00
C VAL A 34 5.78 -9.68 -8.12
N LYS A 35 6.60 -10.55 -8.71
CA LYS A 35 7.79 -11.11 -8.09
C LYS A 35 8.99 -10.95 -9.03
N LEU A 36 10.19 -10.98 -8.45
CA LEU A 36 11.44 -10.94 -9.21
C LEU A 36 11.86 -12.36 -9.55
N VAL A 37 11.97 -12.68 -10.84
CA VAL A 37 12.47 -13.96 -11.36
C VAL A 37 13.56 -13.65 -12.36
N ASP A 38 14.78 -14.17 -12.16
CA ASP A 38 15.92 -13.99 -13.05
C ASP A 38 16.15 -12.52 -13.46
N LYS A 39 16.04 -11.59 -12.50
CA LYS A 39 16.17 -10.14 -12.68
C LYS A 39 15.03 -9.47 -13.48
N ALA A 40 13.96 -10.20 -13.81
CA ALA A 40 12.75 -9.69 -14.45
C ALA A 40 11.58 -9.67 -13.46
N LEU A 41 10.77 -8.62 -13.51
CA LEU A 41 9.50 -8.57 -12.77
C LEU A 41 8.44 -9.29 -13.59
N VAL A 42 7.80 -10.28 -12.97
CA VAL A 42 6.71 -11.06 -13.56
C VAL A 42 5.46 -10.99 -12.72
N LEU A 43 4.29 -11.04 -13.35
CA LEU A 43 3.00 -11.13 -12.66
C LEU A 43 2.95 -12.44 -11.84
N SER A 44 2.36 -12.39 -10.67
CA SER A 44 2.31 -13.55 -9.78
C SER A 44 1.02 -13.58 -8.96
N ASP A 45 0.28 -14.68 -9.09
CA ASP A 45 -0.93 -14.93 -8.29
C ASP A 45 -0.60 -15.30 -6.84
N THR A 46 0.59 -15.85 -6.63
CA THR A 46 1.04 -16.31 -5.31
C THR A 46 2.50 -15.92 -5.08
N GLY A 47 2.85 -15.61 -3.84
CA GLY A 47 4.24 -15.29 -3.47
C GLY A 47 4.76 -13.98 -4.05
N GLY A 48 3.88 -13.04 -4.41
CA GLY A 48 4.29 -11.71 -4.88
C GLY A 48 5.01 -10.93 -3.77
N GLU A 49 6.15 -10.37 -4.13
CA GLU A 49 7.02 -9.58 -3.24
C GLU A 49 6.79 -8.08 -3.39
N TYR A 50 6.18 -7.68 -4.51
CA TYR A 50 5.94 -6.28 -4.85
C TYR A 50 4.49 -6.07 -5.29
N ILE A 51 4.04 -4.83 -5.17
CA ILE A 51 2.77 -4.34 -5.71
C ILE A 51 3.09 -3.33 -6.80
N LEU A 52 2.60 -3.60 -8.01
CA LEU A 52 2.70 -2.72 -9.15
C LEU A 52 1.39 -1.96 -9.32
N LYS A 53 1.45 -0.64 -9.37
CA LYS A 53 0.29 0.25 -9.57
C LYS A 53 0.49 1.03 -10.88
N PRO A 54 -0.18 0.65 -11.96
CA PRO A 54 -0.16 1.39 -13.23
C PRO A 54 -1.03 2.64 -13.14
N ILE A 55 -1.05 3.41 -14.22
CA ILE A 55 -2.04 4.48 -14.41
C ILE A 55 -3.44 3.85 -14.34
N PRO A 56 -4.37 4.38 -13.52
CA PRO A 56 -5.73 3.88 -13.46
C PRO A 56 -6.49 4.09 -14.79
N PRO A 57 -7.39 3.20 -15.19
CA PRO A 57 -8.14 3.33 -16.45
C PRO A 57 -9.24 4.41 -16.43
N ALA A 58 -9.41 5.12 -15.32
CA ALA A 58 -10.48 6.11 -15.11
C ALA A 58 -10.19 7.42 -15.85
N LYS A 59 -10.56 7.52 -17.12
CA LYS A 59 -10.31 8.68 -18.01
C LYS A 59 -10.88 10.02 -17.53
N GLN A 60 -11.65 10.05 -16.44
CA GLN A 60 -12.36 11.25 -15.96
C GLN A 60 -11.58 12.06 -14.92
N LEU A 61 -10.45 11.55 -14.43
CA LEU A 61 -9.64 12.26 -13.43
C LEU A 61 -8.65 13.20 -14.12
N ALA A 62 -8.59 14.43 -13.65
CA ALA A 62 -7.54 15.36 -14.06
C ALA A 62 -6.17 14.79 -13.64
N TYR A 63 -5.18 14.96 -14.50
CA TYR A 63 -3.78 14.55 -14.23
C TYR A 63 -3.58 13.04 -13.93
N ILE A 64 -4.49 12.19 -14.40
CA ILE A 64 -4.44 10.74 -14.17
C ILE A 64 -3.10 10.11 -14.56
N TYR A 65 -2.46 10.64 -15.61
CA TYR A 65 -1.17 10.15 -16.10
C TYR A 65 -0.01 10.40 -15.14
N ALA A 66 -0.16 11.36 -14.23
CA ALA A 66 0.85 11.71 -13.24
C ALA A 66 0.67 10.96 -11.90
N ILE A 67 -0.31 10.06 -11.77
CA ILE A 67 -0.58 9.37 -10.51
C ILE A 67 0.62 8.54 -10.03
N PRO A 68 1.28 7.70 -10.86
CA PRO A 68 2.44 6.93 -10.41
C PRO A 68 3.62 7.80 -9.98
N GLU A 69 3.90 8.87 -10.74
CA GLU A 69 4.96 9.82 -10.40
C GLU A 69 4.65 10.59 -9.13
N ASN A 70 3.40 11.05 -8.97
CA ASN A 70 2.98 11.78 -7.77
C ASN A 70 3.05 10.88 -6.52
N GLU A 71 2.62 9.63 -6.61
CA GLU A 71 2.70 8.67 -5.51
C GLU A 71 4.18 8.43 -5.13
N HIS A 72 5.04 8.16 -6.12
CA HIS A 72 6.47 7.97 -5.89
C HIS A 72 7.11 9.21 -5.27
N LEU A 73 6.88 10.40 -5.83
CA LEU A 73 7.44 11.66 -5.32
C LEU A 73 7.01 11.91 -3.87
N THR A 74 5.73 11.74 -3.57
CA THR A 74 5.17 11.92 -2.23
C THR A 74 5.83 10.99 -1.22
N MET A 75 6.00 9.70 -1.57
CA MET A 75 6.67 8.73 -0.71
C MET A 75 8.16 9.03 -0.54
N GLN A 76 8.86 9.53 -1.57
CA GLN A 76 10.24 9.97 -1.47
C GLN A 76 10.40 11.20 -0.55
N ILE A 77 9.48 12.17 -0.65
CA ILE A 77 9.47 13.33 0.26
C ILE A 77 9.22 12.87 1.70
N ALA A 78 8.23 12.00 1.93
CA ALA A 78 7.95 11.43 3.25
C ALA A 78 9.21 10.78 3.86
N ALA A 79 9.92 9.95 3.09
CA ALA A 79 11.10 9.24 3.56
C ALA A 79 12.32 10.16 3.74
N GLN A 80 12.64 10.97 2.72
CA GLN A 80 13.91 11.68 2.67
C GLN A 80 13.88 12.99 3.45
N VAL A 81 12.76 13.71 3.44
CA VAL A 81 12.62 15.00 4.11
C VAL A 81 12.07 14.83 5.52
N PHE A 82 10.96 14.13 5.66
CA PHE A 82 10.23 14.00 6.93
C PHE A 82 10.65 12.78 7.76
N LYS A 83 11.53 11.93 7.24
CA LYS A 83 12.03 10.71 7.91
C LYS A 83 10.91 9.75 8.35
N ILE A 84 9.79 9.78 7.65
CA ILE A 84 8.69 8.83 7.85
C ILE A 84 9.12 7.47 7.28
N PRO A 85 9.04 6.37 8.05
CA PRO A 85 9.27 5.04 7.52
C PRO A 85 8.23 4.74 6.43
N VAL A 86 8.70 4.46 5.20
CA VAL A 86 7.86 4.12 4.06
C VAL A 86 8.26 2.76 3.48
N ALA A 87 7.32 2.05 2.87
CA ALA A 87 7.64 0.87 2.10
C ALA A 87 8.62 1.22 0.95
N ALA A 88 9.63 0.38 0.73
CA ALA A 88 10.59 0.62 -0.34
C ALA A 88 9.85 0.71 -1.69
N ASN A 89 10.11 1.77 -2.44
CA ASN A 89 9.35 2.07 -3.65
C ASN A 89 10.22 2.69 -4.74
N VAL A 90 9.76 2.57 -5.98
CA VAL A 90 10.46 3.10 -7.15
C VAL A 90 9.45 3.39 -8.27
N LEU A 91 9.74 4.41 -9.07
CA LEU A 91 9.07 4.64 -10.35
C LEU A 91 9.73 3.76 -11.41
N ILE A 92 8.94 2.97 -12.12
CA ILE A 92 9.39 2.11 -13.23
C ILE A 92 8.53 2.39 -14.47
N TYR A 93 8.91 1.82 -15.59
CA TYR A 93 8.21 2.03 -16.85
C TYR A 93 7.87 0.69 -17.49
N PHE A 94 6.70 0.62 -18.10
CA PHE A 94 6.34 -0.45 -19.00
C PHE A 94 7.18 -0.39 -20.29
N LYS A 95 7.13 -1.45 -21.10
CA LYS A 95 7.86 -1.52 -22.36
C LYS A 95 7.45 -0.39 -23.34
N ASP A 96 6.20 0.02 -23.30
CA ASP A 96 5.65 1.14 -24.10
C ASP A 96 6.02 2.53 -23.55
N GLY A 97 6.80 2.62 -22.47
CA GLY A 97 7.21 3.86 -21.83
C GLY A 97 6.21 4.43 -20.83
N THR A 98 5.08 3.78 -20.58
CA THR A 98 4.08 4.22 -19.60
C THR A 98 4.62 4.04 -18.18
N PRO A 99 4.50 5.05 -17.27
CA PRO A 99 4.99 4.95 -15.90
C PRO A 99 4.10 4.04 -15.04
N ALA A 100 4.73 3.42 -14.05
CA ALA A 100 4.07 2.69 -12.99
C ALA A 100 4.81 2.87 -11.65
N TYR A 101 4.06 2.91 -10.56
CA TYR A 101 4.61 2.88 -9.22
C TYR A 101 4.79 1.44 -8.76
N LEU A 102 5.98 1.10 -8.28
CA LEU A 102 6.30 -0.21 -7.71
C LEU A 102 6.65 -0.05 -6.25
N THR A 103 6.00 -0.80 -5.37
CA THR A 103 6.34 -0.84 -3.95
C THR A 103 6.62 -2.26 -3.48
N LYS A 104 7.66 -2.42 -2.65
CA LYS A 104 7.99 -3.70 -2.02
C LYS A 104 7.01 -3.97 -0.88
N ARG A 105 6.52 -5.18 -0.80
CA ARG A 105 5.69 -5.62 0.33
C ARG A 105 6.56 -5.77 1.58
N PHE A 106 6.21 -5.07 2.64
CA PHE A 106 6.92 -5.15 3.93
C PHE A 106 6.45 -6.34 4.80
N ASP A 107 5.34 -6.98 4.40
CA ASP A 107 4.84 -8.20 5.05
C ASP A 107 5.49 -9.50 4.53
N VAL A 108 6.37 -9.43 3.54
CA VAL A 108 7.08 -10.60 2.99
C VAL A 108 8.43 -10.75 3.66
N LYS A 109 8.69 -11.96 4.18
CA LYS A 109 9.96 -12.32 4.83
C LYS A 109 11.04 -12.62 3.80
N GLU A 110 12.29 -12.28 4.10
CA GLU A 110 13.43 -12.57 3.23
C GLU A 110 13.68 -14.07 3.02
N VAL A 111 13.41 -14.87 4.04
CA VAL A 111 13.55 -16.33 4.02
C VAL A 111 12.31 -17.06 3.52
N GLY A 112 11.35 -16.34 2.97
CA GLY A 112 10.06 -16.87 2.50
C GLY A 112 8.97 -16.83 3.59
N GLY A 113 7.71 -16.83 3.13
CA GLY A 113 6.55 -16.64 4.00
C GLY A 113 6.20 -15.17 4.22
N LYS A 114 5.25 -14.93 5.13
CA LYS A 114 4.73 -13.59 5.43
C LYS A 114 4.65 -13.37 6.93
N TYR A 115 4.83 -12.11 7.32
CA TYR A 115 4.40 -11.63 8.61
C TYR A 115 2.87 -11.46 8.64
N LEU A 116 2.26 -11.63 9.79
CA LEU A 116 0.86 -11.25 9.99
C LEU A 116 0.76 -9.73 9.92
N GLN A 117 -0.08 -9.25 9.02
CA GLN A 117 -0.42 -7.83 8.88
C GLN A 117 -1.92 -7.65 9.06
N GLU A 118 -2.31 -6.70 9.90
CA GLU A 118 -3.71 -6.34 10.13
C GLU A 118 -3.88 -4.82 10.01
N ASP A 119 -4.77 -4.40 9.10
CA ASP A 119 -5.13 -2.98 9.02
C ASP A 119 -6.02 -2.56 10.20
N PHE A 120 -6.09 -1.25 10.51
CA PHE A 120 -6.84 -0.80 11.68
C PHE A 120 -8.35 -0.94 11.55
N ALA A 121 -8.91 -1.18 10.36
CA ALA A 121 -10.30 -1.62 10.26
C ALA A 121 -10.45 -3.04 10.82
N GLN A 122 -9.53 -3.96 10.50
CA GLN A 122 -9.49 -5.33 11.03
C GLN A 122 -9.26 -5.32 12.55
N VAL A 123 -8.22 -4.60 13.01
CA VAL A 123 -7.88 -4.51 14.45
C VAL A 123 -9.06 -3.96 15.27
N SER A 124 -9.84 -3.04 14.71
CA SER A 124 -11.05 -2.49 15.36
C SER A 124 -12.32 -3.32 15.16
N GLY A 125 -12.24 -4.49 14.48
CA GLY A 125 -13.37 -5.37 14.21
C GLY A 125 -14.38 -4.82 13.20
N ARG A 126 -14.02 -3.77 12.43
CA ARG A 126 -14.89 -3.16 11.43
C ARG A 126 -14.80 -3.88 10.09
N THR A 127 -15.96 -4.24 9.55
CA THR A 127 -16.07 -4.92 8.27
C THR A 127 -17.25 -4.39 7.47
N SER A 128 -17.28 -4.65 6.17
CA SER A 128 -18.43 -4.29 5.33
C SER A 128 -19.73 -4.97 5.77
N LYS A 129 -19.64 -6.11 6.47
CA LYS A 129 -20.81 -6.86 6.98
C LYS A 129 -21.39 -6.24 8.26
N THR A 130 -20.52 -5.72 9.13
CA THR A 130 -20.91 -5.17 10.44
C THR A 130 -21.20 -3.67 10.38
N ASN A 131 -20.46 -2.92 9.55
CA ASN A 131 -20.46 -1.46 9.53
C ASN A 131 -20.85 -0.87 8.15
N GLY A 132 -21.26 -1.72 7.18
CA GLY A 132 -21.65 -1.24 5.86
C GLY A 132 -20.49 -0.86 4.95
N ALA A 133 -20.79 -0.33 3.76
CA ALA A 133 -19.79 -0.08 2.71
C ALA A 133 -18.68 0.91 3.09
N ASN A 134 -18.98 1.84 3.98
CA ASN A 134 -18.07 2.92 4.39
C ASN A 134 -17.25 2.59 5.66
N PHE A 135 -17.26 1.35 6.13
CA PHE A 135 -16.60 0.90 7.36
C PHE A 135 -15.15 1.37 7.53
N LYS A 136 -14.42 1.53 6.45
CA LYS A 136 -13.02 1.96 6.45
C LYS A 136 -12.84 3.43 6.83
N TYR A 137 -13.89 4.25 6.71
CA TYR A 137 -13.90 5.66 7.08
C TYR A 137 -14.51 5.92 8.47
N GLU A 138 -15.04 4.87 9.12
CA GLU A 138 -15.58 4.98 10.46
C GLU A 138 -14.48 4.91 11.52
N GLY A 139 -14.26 5.98 12.24
CA GLY A 139 -13.27 6.09 13.29
C GLY A 139 -12.38 7.32 13.13
N SER A 140 -11.51 7.50 14.08
CA SER A 140 -10.61 8.64 14.16
C SER A 140 -9.14 8.20 14.22
N TYR A 141 -8.22 9.11 13.95
CA TYR A 141 -6.79 8.86 14.19
C TYR A 141 -6.48 8.69 15.68
N GLU A 142 -7.30 9.26 16.56
CA GLU A 142 -7.21 9.02 18.00
C GLU A 142 -7.53 7.56 18.35
N ASP A 143 -8.52 6.95 17.68
CA ASP A 143 -8.82 5.52 17.87
C ASP A 143 -7.64 4.64 17.43
N ILE A 144 -6.99 4.97 16.31
CA ILE A 144 -5.75 4.31 15.88
C ILE A 144 -4.68 4.44 16.95
N GLY A 145 -4.49 5.65 17.51
CA GLY A 145 -3.53 5.90 18.59
C GLY A 145 -3.78 5.04 19.82
N LYS A 146 -5.03 4.90 20.24
CA LYS A 146 -5.43 4.04 21.38
C LYS A 146 -5.14 2.56 21.10
N LEU A 147 -5.42 2.09 19.90
CA LEU A 147 -5.11 0.72 19.50
C LEU A 147 -3.60 0.46 19.44
N ILE A 148 -2.81 1.43 18.96
CA ILE A 148 -1.34 1.34 19.02
C ILE A 148 -0.87 1.24 20.47
N GLN A 149 -1.40 2.05 21.39
CA GLN A 149 -1.05 1.99 22.81
C GLN A 149 -1.41 0.63 23.45
N GLN A 150 -2.45 -0.01 22.96
CA GLN A 150 -2.90 -1.30 23.46
C GLN A 150 -2.04 -2.48 22.96
N PHE A 151 -1.63 -2.45 21.68
CA PHE A 151 -1.05 -3.63 21.02
C PHE A 151 0.46 -3.53 20.76
N VAL A 152 1.03 -2.31 20.70
CA VAL A 152 2.44 -2.12 20.35
C VAL A 152 3.29 -1.89 21.59
N PRO A 153 4.30 -2.73 21.86
CA PRO A 153 5.17 -2.56 23.05
C PRO A 153 5.85 -1.18 23.10
N ALA A 154 6.42 -0.71 21.98
CA ALA A 154 7.03 0.61 21.84
C ALA A 154 6.00 1.67 21.46
N SER A 155 4.89 1.74 22.17
CA SER A 155 3.70 2.52 21.77
C SER A 155 3.95 4.03 21.66
N LEU A 156 4.78 4.63 22.50
CA LEU A 156 5.08 6.07 22.42
C LEU A 156 5.73 6.45 21.09
N VAL A 157 6.72 5.68 20.64
CA VAL A 157 7.39 5.88 19.35
C VAL A 157 6.42 5.64 18.18
N ALA A 158 5.56 4.63 18.30
CA ALA A 158 4.58 4.31 17.28
C ALA A 158 3.48 5.39 17.16
N VAL A 159 3.02 5.97 18.27
CA VAL A 159 2.07 7.09 18.29
C VAL A 159 2.71 8.38 17.71
N GLU A 160 3.97 8.65 18.01
CA GLU A 160 4.70 9.77 17.39
C GLU A 160 4.80 9.62 15.87
N ARG A 161 5.08 8.40 15.39
CA ARG A 161 5.08 8.08 13.96
C ARG A 161 3.70 8.25 13.33
N LEU A 162 2.64 7.78 14.00
CA LEU A 162 1.26 8.00 13.55
C LEU A 162 0.96 9.50 13.44
N PHE A 163 1.27 10.28 14.47
CA PHE A 163 1.04 11.73 14.47
C PHE A 163 1.77 12.41 13.30
N THR A 164 3.04 12.09 13.11
CA THR A 164 3.85 12.63 12.01
C THR A 164 3.22 12.29 10.65
N LEU A 165 2.78 11.04 10.47
CA LEU A 165 2.14 10.59 9.22
C LEU A 165 0.78 11.26 8.99
N VAL A 166 -0.03 11.47 10.03
CA VAL A 166 -1.31 12.19 9.94
C VAL A 166 -1.10 13.64 9.55
N VAL A 167 -0.13 14.33 10.17
CA VAL A 167 0.22 15.72 9.80
C VAL A 167 0.73 15.79 8.37
N PHE A 168 1.58 14.85 7.97
CA PHE A 168 2.07 14.74 6.60
C PHE A 168 0.91 14.58 5.61
N ASN A 169 0.00 13.63 5.85
CA ASN A 169 -1.18 13.42 5.01
C ASN A 169 -2.04 14.68 4.88
N TYR A 170 -2.22 15.41 5.96
CA TYR A 170 -2.95 16.67 5.96
C TYR A 170 -2.25 17.73 5.09
N VAL A 171 -0.96 17.96 5.29
CA VAL A 171 -0.17 18.95 4.54
C VAL A 171 -0.11 18.62 3.04
N PHE A 172 0.00 17.33 2.70
CA PHE A 172 0.03 16.86 1.31
C PHE A 172 -1.35 16.56 0.71
N SER A 173 -2.43 16.97 1.41
CA SER A 173 -3.82 16.86 0.92
C SER A 173 -4.24 15.42 0.59
N ASN A 174 -3.73 14.43 1.33
CA ASN A 174 -4.16 13.04 1.20
C ASN A 174 -5.50 12.84 1.92
N GLY A 175 -6.61 13.10 1.21
CA GLY A 175 -7.97 12.97 1.75
C GLY A 175 -8.49 11.53 1.86
N ASP A 176 -7.78 10.52 1.35
CA ASP A 176 -8.19 9.11 1.38
C ASP A 176 -7.42 8.29 2.45
N ALA A 177 -6.81 8.95 3.42
CA ALA A 177 -6.10 8.29 4.52
C ALA A 177 -7.07 7.71 5.56
N HIS A 178 -7.66 6.56 5.26
CA HIS A 178 -8.64 5.83 6.08
C HIS A 178 -7.99 4.68 6.87
N LEU A 179 -8.76 3.99 7.74
CA LEU A 179 -8.29 2.93 8.64
C LEU A 179 -7.49 1.81 7.95
N LYS A 180 -7.76 1.53 6.66
CA LYS A 180 -7.03 0.49 5.90
C LYS A 180 -5.69 0.95 5.33
N ASN A 181 -5.33 2.23 5.46
CA ASN A 181 -4.03 2.75 5.06
C ASN A 181 -2.99 2.71 6.19
N PHE A 182 -3.40 2.25 7.36
CA PHE A 182 -2.55 2.07 8.53
C PHE A 182 -2.66 0.63 9.00
N SER A 183 -1.54 0.01 9.39
CA SER A 183 -1.51 -1.40 9.78
C SER A 183 -0.60 -1.64 10.97
N LEU A 184 -0.84 -2.76 11.63
CA LEU A 184 0.11 -3.41 12.51
C LEU A 184 0.74 -4.60 11.77
N ILE A 185 2.01 -4.86 12.03
CA ILE A 185 2.74 -6.02 11.55
C ILE A 185 3.32 -6.78 12.75
N CYS A 186 3.10 -8.09 12.78
CA CYS A 186 3.59 -8.96 13.84
C CYS A 186 4.92 -9.58 13.41
N ASN A 187 5.98 -9.41 14.19
CA ASN A 187 7.28 -10.02 13.94
C ASN A 187 7.30 -11.53 14.31
N ASP A 188 8.42 -12.18 14.12
CA ASP A 188 8.58 -13.63 14.43
C ASP A 188 8.54 -13.94 15.93
N GLU A 189 8.73 -12.93 16.77
CA GLU A 189 8.66 -13.01 18.23
C GLU A 189 7.24 -12.82 18.76
N GLY A 190 6.27 -12.54 17.88
CA GLY A 190 4.86 -12.31 18.23
C GLY A 190 4.56 -10.87 18.67
N GLU A 191 5.49 -9.93 18.47
CA GLU A 191 5.30 -8.54 18.84
C GLU A 191 4.73 -7.73 17.66
N TYR A 192 3.76 -6.89 17.96
CA TYR A 192 3.19 -5.96 16.99
C TYR A 192 3.97 -4.66 16.90
N HIS A 193 4.16 -4.20 15.67
CA HIS A 193 4.79 -2.92 15.33
C HIS A 193 3.88 -2.13 14.39
N PHE A 194 3.92 -0.80 14.49
CA PHE A 194 3.27 0.06 13.50
C PHE A 194 4.00 -0.04 12.16
N SER A 195 3.25 -0.36 11.09
CA SER A 195 3.83 -0.58 9.77
C SER A 195 4.45 0.69 9.17
N PRO A 196 5.35 0.56 8.17
CA PRO A 196 5.70 1.67 7.30
C PRO A 196 4.45 2.22 6.58
N ALA A 197 4.49 3.48 6.13
CA ALA A 197 3.50 4.03 5.22
C ALA A 197 3.61 3.36 3.82
N TYR A 198 2.44 3.14 3.13
CA TYR A 198 2.37 2.40 1.86
C TYR A 198 1.20 2.82 0.99
#